data_671f5c95da45973bc16fdc9e96ad338d
#
_entry.id   671f5c95da45973bc16fdc9e96ad338d
#
_cell.length_a   1.000
_cell.length_b   1.000
_cell.length_c   1.000
_cell.angle_alpha   90.00
_cell.angle_beta   90.00
_cell.angle_gamma   90.00
#
_symmetry.space_group_name_H-M   'P 1'
#
loop_
_entity.id
_entity.type
_entity.pdbx_description
1 polymer ?
#
loop_
_entity_poly.entity_id
_entity_poly.type
_entity_poly.pdbx_seq_one_letter_code
_entity_poly.pdbx_strand_id
1 'polypeptide(L)'
;MQPILYLVIPCYNEEQVLPETIPLFLAKLYELMDRDVVSRKSCVLCVDDGSSDKTWSVIKDYANRSPYVKGIRESRNNGHQNALMAGMMTAKDCADVVITMDADGQDDVNVIQRMMNLYISQHTDVVYGVRCDRKRDTWFKRTSAQMYYKILAKLGADIVYNHADCRLVSKQVLNALSGYDEVNLFLRGLFPLIGFKQEIVHYERQVRMAGETKYPLHKMISFGMNGLTSLSVKPLTIILTLGFVMAFVSFLGCFYAVISYLMGHVVSEWTSMMVFVCFVFGVQLICLGVVGIYVGKIYMEVKHRPRYLISDRVGFDE
;
A
#
# COMPACT_ATOMS: atom_id res chain seq x y z
N MET A 1 32.81 -3.80 1.86
CA MET A 1 32.11 -4.11 3.13
C MET A 1 30.82 -4.82 2.81
N GLN A 2 30.45 -5.80 3.62
CA GLN A 2 29.13 -6.45 3.49
C GLN A 2 28.04 -5.47 3.93
N PRO A 3 26.92 -5.36 3.19
CA PRO A 3 25.85 -4.44 3.54
C PRO A 3 25.12 -4.87 4.81
N ILE A 4 24.68 -3.92 5.60
CA ILE A 4 23.83 -4.15 6.79
C ILE A 4 22.38 -4.25 6.30
N LEU A 5 21.78 -5.43 6.48
CA LEU A 5 20.38 -5.72 6.12
C LEU A 5 19.47 -5.64 7.35
N TYR A 6 18.38 -4.89 7.25
CA TYR A 6 17.26 -4.97 8.19
C TYR A 6 16.05 -5.61 7.50
N LEU A 7 15.56 -6.71 8.08
CA LEU A 7 14.29 -7.32 7.67
C LEU A 7 13.16 -6.67 8.49
N VAL A 8 12.33 -5.85 7.88
CA VAL A 8 11.24 -5.13 8.53
C VAL A 8 9.94 -5.93 8.39
N ILE A 9 9.37 -6.34 9.51
CA ILE A 9 8.22 -7.21 9.61
C ILE A 9 7.09 -6.50 10.37
N PRO A 10 6.07 -5.95 9.68
CA PRO A 10 4.91 -5.37 10.34
C PRO A 10 4.03 -6.46 10.96
N CYS A 11 3.61 -6.26 12.20
CA CYS A 11 2.85 -7.23 13.00
C CYS A 11 1.61 -6.56 13.59
N TYR A 12 0.45 -7.19 13.46
CA TYR A 12 -0.77 -6.77 14.12
C TYR A 12 -1.65 -7.94 14.52
N ASN A 13 -1.70 -8.24 15.83
CA ASN A 13 -2.39 -9.41 16.40
C ASN A 13 -1.90 -10.72 15.75
N GLU A 14 -0.59 -10.96 15.81
CA GLU A 14 0.12 -12.10 15.21
C GLU A 14 0.80 -12.98 16.29
N GLU A 15 0.26 -13.03 17.53
CA GLU A 15 0.83 -13.81 18.64
C GLU A 15 1.01 -15.30 18.32
N GLN A 16 0.16 -15.86 17.45
CA GLN A 16 0.20 -17.28 17.05
C GLN A 16 1.17 -17.53 15.89
N VAL A 17 1.46 -16.52 15.08
CA VAL A 17 2.25 -16.65 13.85
C VAL A 17 3.73 -16.36 14.09
N LEU A 18 4.05 -15.35 14.89
CA LEU A 18 5.42 -14.91 15.13
C LEU A 18 6.34 -15.99 15.71
N PRO A 19 5.89 -16.89 16.61
CA PRO A 19 6.73 -17.99 17.08
C PRO A 19 7.22 -18.93 16.00
N GLU A 20 6.48 -19.04 14.88
CA GLU A 20 6.84 -19.89 13.73
C GLU A 20 7.68 -19.09 12.71
N THR A 21 7.41 -17.80 12.52
CA THR A 21 8.00 -17.03 11.42
C THR A 21 9.30 -16.31 11.80
N ILE A 22 9.44 -15.81 13.03
CA ILE A 22 10.72 -15.21 13.48
C ILE A 22 11.89 -16.17 13.34
N PRO A 23 11.80 -17.47 13.73
CA PRO A 23 12.88 -18.42 13.52
C PRO A 23 13.25 -18.61 12.04
N LEU A 24 12.28 -18.57 11.12
CA LEU A 24 12.54 -18.67 9.68
C LEU A 24 13.32 -17.47 9.15
N PHE A 25 12.94 -16.27 9.56
CA PHE A 25 13.68 -15.05 9.20
C PHE A 25 15.09 -15.06 9.76
N LEU A 26 15.27 -15.48 11.02
CA LEU A 26 16.57 -15.61 11.66
C LEU A 26 17.44 -16.66 10.96
N ALA A 27 16.88 -17.83 10.64
CA ALA A 27 17.62 -18.89 9.93
C ALA A 27 18.13 -18.38 8.59
N LYS A 28 17.28 -17.65 7.85
CA LYS A 28 17.70 -17.04 6.57
C LYS A 28 18.75 -15.96 6.76
N LEU A 29 18.62 -15.15 7.79
CA LEU A 29 19.60 -14.11 8.10
C LEU A 29 20.96 -14.71 8.45
N TYR A 30 21.00 -15.79 9.26
CA TYR A 30 22.24 -16.51 9.59
C TYR A 30 22.86 -17.14 8.33
N GLU A 31 22.07 -17.78 7.46
CA GLU A 31 22.55 -18.30 6.18
C GLU A 31 23.26 -17.21 5.34
N LEU A 32 22.68 -16.01 5.28
CA LEU A 32 23.24 -14.90 4.51
C LEU A 32 24.53 -14.35 5.17
N MET A 33 24.60 -14.32 6.49
CA MET A 33 25.80 -13.93 7.24
C MET A 33 26.93 -14.93 7.06
N ASP A 34 26.63 -16.24 7.14
CA ASP A 34 27.62 -17.32 7.00
C ASP A 34 28.19 -17.42 5.58
N ARG A 35 27.41 -16.99 4.60
CA ARG A 35 27.84 -16.85 3.20
C ARG A 35 28.49 -15.50 2.89
N ASP A 36 28.73 -14.65 3.87
CA ASP A 36 29.30 -13.32 3.72
C ASP A 36 28.52 -12.39 2.76
N VAL A 37 27.23 -12.63 2.57
CA VAL A 37 26.34 -11.80 1.74
C VAL A 37 25.93 -10.52 2.48
N VAL A 38 25.70 -10.63 3.80
CA VAL A 38 25.32 -9.49 4.64
C VAL A 38 26.18 -9.41 5.90
N SER A 39 26.28 -8.22 6.46
CA SER A 39 27.05 -7.95 7.68
C SER A 39 26.43 -8.64 8.91
N ARG A 40 27.28 -9.04 9.88
CA ARG A 40 26.82 -9.53 11.19
C ARG A 40 26.10 -8.48 12.05
N LYS A 41 25.99 -7.25 11.59
CA LYS A 41 25.16 -6.19 12.19
C LYS A 41 23.72 -6.20 11.67
N SER A 42 23.38 -7.07 10.72
CA SER A 42 22.04 -7.20 10.15
C SER A 42 21.07 -7.80 11.19
N CYS A 43 19.78 -7.44 11.09
CA CYS A 43 18.78 -7.91 12.06
C CYS A 43 17.37 -8.02 11.45
N VAL A 44 16.49 -8.68 12.21
CA VAL A 44 15.04 -8.69 11.99
C VAL A 44 14.44 -7.60 12.89
N LEU A 45 13.73 -6.64 12.30
CA LEU A 45 13.02 -5.58 12.99
C LEU A 45 11.52 -5.83 12.92
N CYS A 46 10.94 -6.29 14.02
CA CYS A 46 9.49 -6.45 14.15
C CYS A 46 8.84 -5.11 14.53
N VAL A 47 7.78 -4.75 13.83
CA VAL A 47 7.01 -3.51 14.06
C VAL A 47 5.61 -3.89 14.55
N ASP A 48 5.34 -3.73 15.83
CA ASP A 48 4.02 -3.95 16.42
C ASP A 48 3.12 -2.73 16.18
N ASP A 49 2.15 -2.86 15.31
CA ASP A 49 1.14 -1.83 14.98
C ASP A 49 0.04 -1.73 16.05
N GLY A 50 0.47 -1.56 17.32
CA GLY A 50 -0.44 -1.39 18.45
C GLY A 50 -1.34 -2.60 18.71
N SER A 51 -0.79 -3.81 18.68
CA SER A 51 -1.53 -5.05 18.93
C SER A 51 -2.20 -5.07 20.32
N SER A 52 -3.37 -5.71 20.39
CA SER A 52 -4.14 -5.93 21.61
C SER A 52 -3.92 -7.31 22.24
N ASP A 53 -3.27 -8.24 21.52
CA ASP A 53 -2.89 -9.58 21.97
C ASP A 53 -1.45 -9.62 22.55
N LYS A 54 -0.86 -10.80 22.65
CA LYS A 54 0.49 -10.99 23.18
C LYS A 54 1.62 -10.76 22.15
N THR A 55 1.32 -10.22 20.97
CA THR A 55 2.30 -9.98 19.90
C THR A 55 3.55 -9.25 20.41
N TRP A 56 3.37 -8.14 21.14
CA TRP A 56 4.49 -7.38 21.70
C TRP A 56 5.32 -8.17 22.72
N SER A 57 4.66 -9.00 23.54
CA SER A 57 5.37 -9.87 24.50
C SER A 57 6.24 -10.90 23.78
N VAL A 58 5.74 -11.50 22.68
CA VAL A 58 6.51 -12.44 21.86
C VAL A 58 7.74 -11.75 21.26
N ILE A 59 7.56 -10.55 20.68
CA ILE A 59 8.68 -9.77 20.11
C ILE A 59 9.75 -9.50 21.18
N LYS A 60 9.36 -9.06 22.39
CA LYS A 60 10.29 -8.83 23.50
C LYS A 60 11.04 -10.08 23.90
N ASP A 61 10.37 -11.21 23.98
CA ASP A 61 11.00 -12.49 24.33
C ASP A 61 12.07 -12.90 23.31
N TYR A 62 11.82 -12.73 22.03
CA TYR A 62 12.80 -13.02 20.97
C TYR A 62 13.96 -12.00 20.99
N ALA A 63 13.70 -10.71 21.18
CA ALA A 63 14.74 -9.69 21.29
C ALA A 63 15.66 -9.91 22.47
N ASN A 64 15.14 -10.39 23.61
CA ASN A 64 15.94 -10.75 24.79
C ASN A 64 16.81 -12.01 24.59
N ARG A 65 16.41 -12.92 23.67
CA ARG A 65 17.13 -14.17 23.39
C ARG A 65 18.14 -14.05 22.26
N SER A 66 17.95 -13.07 21.36
CA SER A 66 18.78 -12.93 20.17
C SER A 66 19.10 -11.46 19.88
N PRO A 67 20.40 -11.09 19.79
CA PRO A 67 20.81 -9.74 19.43
C PRO A 67 20.42 -9.36 17.99
N TYR A 68 19.98 -10.32 17.21
CA TYR A 68 19.55 -10.13 15.81
C TYR A 68 18.05 -9.88 15.68
N VAL A 69 17.31 -9.81 16.78
CA VAL A 69 15.90 -9.40 16.79
C VAL A 69 15.75 -8.07 17.50
N LYS A 70 15.11 -7.14 16.83
CA LYS A 70 14.74 -5.83 17.36
C LYS A 70 13.24 -5.63 17.25
N GLY A 71 12.68 -4.80 18.10
CA GLY A 71 11.25 -4.50 18.05
C GLY A 71 10.96 -3.03 18.31
N ILE A 72 9.98 -2.50 17.60
CA ILE A 72 9.34 -1.21 17.92
C ILE A 72 7.83 -1.44 18.03
N ARG A 73 7.20 -0.69 18.93
CA ARG A 73 5.76 -0.72 19.14
C ARG A 73 5.17 0.64 18.86
N GLU A 74 4.11 0.69 18.07
CA GLU A 74 3.32 1.90 17.87
C GLU A 74 2.32 2.09 19.03
N SER A 75 2.00 3.35 19.34
CA SER A 75 1.09 3.69 20.44
C SER A 75 -0.35 3.21 20.21
N ARG A 76 -0.73 2.96 18.97
CA ARG A 76 -2.04 2.44 18.52
C ARG A 76 -1.91 1.84 17.13
N ASN A 77 -2.95 1.15 16.68
CA ASN A 77 -3.04 0.71 15.29
C ASN A 77 -3.17 1.93 14.35
N ASN A 78 -2.16 2.14 13.52
CA ASN A 78 -2.09 3.16 12.48
C ASN A 78 -2.20 2.55 11.07
N GLY A 79 -2.25 1.23 10.96
CA GLY A 79 -2.39 0.45 9.74
C GLY A 79 -1.07 0.06 9.10
N HIS A 80 -1.12 -1.03 8.36
CA HIS A 80 0.03 -1.75 7.77
C HIS A 80 1.05 -0.85 7.04
N GLN A 81 0.58 0.15 6.28
CA GLN A 81 1.47 1.05 5.52
C GLN A 81 2.29 1.95 6.46
N ASN A 82 1.69 2.43 7.55
CA ASN A 82 2.38 3.24 8.54
C ASN A 82 3.36 2.41 9.36
N ALA A 83 3.00 1.17 9.72
CA ALA A 83 3.92 0.24 10.37
C ALA A 83 5.15 -0.08 9.49
N LEU A 84 4.97 -0.32 8.19
CA LEU A 84 6.08 -0.45 7.25
C LEU A 84 6.96 0.80 7.23
N MET A 85 6.35 1.99 7.17
CA MET A 85 7.08 3.25 7.17
C MET A 85 7.84 3.46 8.48
N ALA A 86 7.24 3.17 9.64
CA ALA A 86 7.89 3.25 10.94
C ALA A 86 9.13 2.36 11.01
N GLY A 87 9.02 1.11 10.53
CA GLY A 87 10.14 0.18 10.47
C GLY A 87 11.26 0.65 9.53
N MET A 88 10.93 1.07 8.32
CA MET A 88 11.90 1.58 7.34
C MET A 88 12.62 2.83 7.86
N MET A 89 11.90 3.78 8.46
CA MET A 89 12.50 5.00 9.01
C MET A 89 13.34 4.72 10.25
N THR A 90 12.97 3.74 11.08
CA THR A 90 13.79 3.30 12.21
C THR A 90 15.10 2.63 11.73
N ALA A 91 15.05 1.87 10.64
CA ALA A 91 16.22 1.20 10.06
C ALA A 91 17.13 2.13 9.25
N LYS A 92 16.63 3.26 8.74
CA LYS A 92 17.30 4.17 7.79
C LYS A 92 18.72 4.55 8.18
N ASP A 93 18.93 4.87 9.45
CA ASP A 93 20.24 5.37 9.93
C ASP A 93 21.21 4.22 10.25
N CYS A 94 20.72 3.00 10.46
CA CYS A 94 21.48 1.83 10.87
C CYS A 94 21.76 0.82 9.75
N ALA A 95 20.92 0.80 8.70
CA ALA A 95 20.99 -0.17 7.61
C ALA A 95 21.50 0.44 6.30
N ASP A 96 22.14 -0.38 5.47
CA ASP A 96 22.46 -0.05 4.09
C ASP A 96 21.30 -0.43 3.15
N VAL A 97 20.53 -1.45 3.55
CA VAL A 97 19.41 -1.99 2.80
C VAL A 97 18.33 -2.52 3.74
N VAL A 98 17.10 -2.30 3.39
CA VAL A 98 15.92 -2.83 4.11
C VAL A 98 15.16 -3.76 3.17
N ILE A 99 14.71 -4.90 3.69
CA ILE A 99 13.72 -5.75 3.02
C ILE A 99 12.48 -5.80 3.90
N THR A 100 11.33 -5.43 3.34
CA THR A 100 10.02 -5.56 4.00
C THR A 100 9.40 -6.89 3.64
N MET A 101 8.79 -7.59 4.62
CA MET A 101 8.06 -8.85 4.39
C MET A 101 6.86 -8.94 5.35
N ASP A 102 5.81 -9.63 4.92
CA ASP A 102 4.64 -9.90 5.76
C ASP A 102 4.99 -10.92 6.87
N ALA A 103 4.38 -10.75 8.05
CA ALA A 103 4.60 -11.63 9.21
C ALA A 103 3.98 -13.02 9.04
N ASP A 104 3.06 -13.23 8.09
CA ASP A 104 2.20 -14.42 7.98
C ASP A 104 2.87 -15.64 7.34
N GLY A 105 4.16 -15.54 6.98
CA GLY A 105 4.96 -16.63 6.42
C GLY A 105 4.52 -17.07 5.01
N GLN A 106 3.69 -16.31 4.32
CA GLN A 106 3.24 -16.65 2.97
C GLN A 106 4.26 -16.29 1.88
N ASP A 107 5.15 -15.35 2.15
CA ASP A 107 6.21 -15.00 1.22
C ASP A 107 7.43 -15.90 1.42
N ASP A 108 7.97 -16.43 0.32
CA ASP A 108 9.13 -17.33 0.35
C ASP A 108 10.38 -16.57 0.85
N VAL A 109 10.89 -16.94 2.02
CA VAL A 109 12.09 -16.32 2.61
C VAL A 109 13.34 -16.42 1.69
N ASN A 110 13.36 -17.33 0.73
CA ASN A 110 14.46 -17.45 -0.24
C ASN A 110 14.48 -16.29 -1.26
N VAL A 111 13.39 -15.52 -1.35
CA VAL A 111 13.37 -14.31 -2.17
C VAL A 111 14.38 -13.27 -1.68
N ILE A 112 14.67 -13.25 -0.36
CA ILE A 112 15.66 -12.36 0.26
C ILE A 112 17.02 -12.49 -0.41
N GLN A 113 17.52 -13.73 -0.59
CA GLN A 113 18.78 -14.00 -1.27
C GLN A 113 18.82 -13.45 -2.70
N ARG A 114 17.73 -13.64 -3.45
CA ARG A 114 17.64 -13.17 -4.84
C ARG A 114 17.60 -11.65 -4.93
N MET A 115 16.89 -10.99 -4.01
CA MET A 115 16.88 -9.53 -3.90
C MET A 115 18.25 -8.97 -3.54
N MET A 116 18.94 -9.59 -2.57
CA MET A 116 20.30 -9.20 -2.20
C MET A 116 21.29 -9.36 -3.34
N ASN A 117 21.15 -10.43 -4.15
CA ASN A 117 21.99 -10.61 -5.33
C ASN A 117 21.83 -9.48 -6.34
N LEU A 118 20.60 -9.02 -6.61
CA LEU A 118 20.35 -7.88 -7.50
C LEU A 118 20.91 -6.57 -6.92
N TYR A 119 20.74 -6.35 -5.63
CA TYR A 119 21.29 -5.18 -4.94
C TYR A 119 22.82 -5.12 -5.05
N ILE A 120 23.51 -6.24 -4.75
CA ILE A 120 24.97 -6.29 -4.73
C ILE A 120 25.56 -6.29 -6.16
N SER A 121 25.03 -7.13 -7.07
CA SER A 121 25.64 -7.35 -8.38
C SER A 121 25.25 -6.28 -9.41
N GLN A 122 24.05 -5.74 -9.31
CA GLN A 122 23.51 -4.81 -10.29
C GLN A 122 23.33 -3.38 -9.77
N HIS A 123 23.64 -3.13 -8.48
CA HIS A 123 23.39 -1.85 -7.81
C HIS A 123 21.92 -1.39 -7.99
N THR A 124 20.99 -2.30 -7.77
CA THR A 124 19.56 -2.03 -7.86
C THR A 124 19.07 -1.43 -6.55
N ASP A 125 18.36 -0.32 -6.62
CA ASP A 125 17.92 0.43 -5.43
C ASP A 125 16.60 -0.06 -4.85
N VAL A 126 15.70 -0.52 -5.72
CA VAL A 126 14.40 -1.08 -5.32
C VAL A 126 14.17 -2.40 -6.04
N VAL A 127 13.91 -3.49 -5.28
CA VAL A 127 13.54 -4.78 -5.85
C VAL A 127 12.15 -5.17 -5.36
N TYR A 128 11.22 -5.30 -6.29
CA TYR A 128 9.84 -5.73 -5.98
C TYR A 128 9.72 -7.24 -6.01
N GLY A 129 9.14 -7.81 -4.96
CA GLY A 129 8.66 -9.18 -4.98
C GLY A 129 7.32 -9.27 -5.70
N VAL A 130 7.26 -10.01 -6.79
CA VAL A 130 6.04 -10.22 -7.57
C VAL A 130 5.60 -11.68 -7.46
N ARG A 131 4.36 -11.87 -7.03
CA ARG A 131 3.77 -13.22 -6.85
C ARG A 131 3.42 -13.83 -8.21
N CYS A 132 4.05 -14.97 -8.56
CA CYS A 132 3.85 -15.65 -9.85
C CYS A 132 2.49 -16.32 -9.99
N ASP A 133 1.89 -16.80 -8.93
CA ASP A 133 0.78 -17.75 -9.02
C ASP A 133 -0.54 -17.19 -8.41
N ARG A 134 -1.48 -16.87 -9.30
CA ARG A 134 -2.90 -16.70 -8.98
C ARG A 134 -3.74 -17.92 -9.39
N LYS A 135 -3.14 -19.10 -9.62
CA LYS A 135 -3.90 -20.31 -10.02
C LYS A 135 -4.90 -20.75 -8.96
N ARG A 136 -4.71 -20.33 -7.70
CA ARG A 136 -5.63 -20.62 -6.57
C ARG A 136 -6.72 -19.55 -6.36
N ASP A 137 -6.65 -18.41 -7.04
CA ASP A 137 -7.71 -17.39 -6.95
C ASP A 137 -8.90 -17.78 -7.83
N THR A 138 -10.12 -17.59 -7.33
CA THR A 138 -11.33 -17.76 -8.12
C THR A 138 -11.30 -16.83 -9.34
N TRP A 139 -11.88 -17.26 -10.46
CA TRP A 139 -11.97 -16.49 -11.70
C TRP A 139 -12.44 -15.04 -11.47
N PHE A 140 -13.42 -14.85 -10.59
CA PHE A 140 -13.94 -13.53 -10.21
C PHE A 140 -12.90 -12.64 -9.54
N LYS A 141 -12.14 -13.16 -8.55
CA LYS A 141 -11.06 -12.42 -7.86
C LYS A 141 -9.94 -12.04 -8.83
N ARG A 142 -9.58 -12.93 -9.73
CA ARG A 142 -8.54 -12.69 -10.75
C ARG A 142 -8.97 -11.57 -11.71
N THR A 143 -10.20 -11.64 -12.26
CA THR A 143 -10.70 -10.67 -13.24
C THR A 143 -10.92 -9.30 -12.60
N SER A 144 -11.50 -9.24 -11.39
CA SER A 144 -11.68 -7.97 -10.65
C SER A 144 -10.36 -7.28 -10.33
N ALA A 145 -9.34 -8.05 -9.92
CA ALA A 145 -8.02 -7.48 -9.68
C ALA A 145 -7.35 -6.98 -10.97
N GLN A 146 -7.45 -7.72 -12.08
CA GLN A 146 -6.93 -7.25 -13.38
C GLN A 146 -7.62 -5.98 -13.85
N MET A 147 -8.94 -5.91 -13.69
CA MET A 147 -9.73 -4.72 -14.02
C MET A 147 -9.32 -3.53 -13.16
N TYR A 148 -9.11 -3.75 -11.86
CA TYR A 148 -8.62 -2.73 -10.93
C TYR A 148 -7.28 -2.15 -11.37
N TYR A 149 -6.25 -2.98 -11.66
CA TYR A 149 -4.95 -2.49 -12.12
C TYR A 149 -5.03 -1.77 -13.47
N LYS A 150 -5.88 -2.24 -14.40
CA LYS A 150 -6.11 -1.56 -15.68
C LYS A 150 -6.76 -0.18 -15.49
N ILE A 151 -7.69 -0.06 -14.57
CA ILE A 151 -8.33 1.22 -14.23
C ILE A 151 -7.30 2.16 -13.60
N LEU A 152 -6.49 1.69 -12.64
CA LEU A 152 -5.43 2.49 -12.02
C LEU A 152 -4.41 2.99 -13.06
N ALA A 153 -3.95 2.13 -13.96
CA ALA A 153 -3.03 2.53 -15.02
C ALA A 153 -3.64 3.59 -15.97
N LYS A 154 -4.91 3.41 -16.39
CA LYS A 154 -5.62 4.43 -17.18
C LYS A 154 -5.80 5.75 -16.42
N LEU A 155 -5.94 5.69 -15.11
CA LEU A 155 -6.06 6.85 -14.25
C LEU A 155 -4.69 7.45 -13.85
N GLY A 156 -3.58 6.95 -14.43
CA GLY A 156 -2.23 7.53 -14.32
C GLY A 156 -1.48 7.15 -13.05
N ALA A 157 -1.87 6.08 -12.40
CA ALA A 157 -1.09 5.49 -11.30
C ALA A 157 -0.15 4.43 -11.89
N ASP A 158 1.15 4.72 -11.93
CA ASP A 158 2.19 3.76 -12.31
C ASP A 158 2.44 2.82 -11.12
N ILE A 159 1.76 1.68 -11.13
CA ILE A 159 1.90 0.66 -10.10
C ILE A 159 2.44 -0.61 -10.74
N VAL A 160 3.50 -1.19 -10.17
CA VAL A 160 4.00 -2.49 -10.60
C VAL A 160 2.91 -3.54 -10.39
N TYR A 161 2.54 -4.23 -11.48
CA TYR A 161 1.45 -5.20 -11.47
C TYR A 161 1.75 -6.35 -10.49
N ASN A 162 0.78 -6.66 -9.62
CA ASN A 162 0.81 -7.84 -8.73
C ASN A 162 1.99 -7.90 -7.74
N HIS A 163 2.66 -6.75 -7.43
CA HIS A 163 3.70 -6.75 -6.42
C HIS A 163 3.12 -6.88 -4.99
N ALA A 164 3.85 -7.61 -4.17
CA ALA A 164 3.57 -7.76 -2.75
C ALA A 164 4.19 -6.58 -1.96
N ASP A 165 3.95 -6.55 -0.65
CA ASP A 165 4.68 -5.65 0.25
C ASP A 165 6.09 -6.17 0.58
N CYS A 166 6.45 -7.35 0.04
CA CYS A 166 7.82 -7.87 0.00
C CYS A 166 8.64 -7.05 -1.00
N ARG A 167 9.57 -6.23 -0.51
CA ARG A 167 10.46 -5.42 -1.34
C ARG A 167 11.76 -5.11 -0.65
N LEU A 168 12.82 -4.98 -1.45
CA LEU A 168 14.11 -4.45 -1.03
C LEU A 168 14.18 -2.96 -1.35
N VAL A 169 14.75 -2.19 -0.43
CA VAL A 169 14.92 -0.73 -0.55
C VAL A 169 16.32 -0.35 -0.07
N SER A 170 17.11 0.33 -0.91
CA SER A 170 18.44 0.83 -0.56
C SER A 170 18.38 2.03 0.40
N LYS A 171 19.47 2.30 1.11
CA LYS A 171 19.62 3.47 1.97
C LYS A 171 19.36 4.78 1.23
N GLN A 172 19.76 4.86 -0.04
CA GLN A 172 19.53 6.04 -0.86
C GLN A 172 18.04 6.31 -1.06
N VAL A 173 17.27 5.26 -1.34
CA VAL A 173 15.81 5.36 -1.46
C VAL A 173 15.13 5.65 -0.12
N LEU A 174 15.62 5.06 1.00
CA LEU A 174 15.11 5.37 2.34
C LEU A 174 15.31 6.85 2.70
N ASN A 175 16.46 7.42 2.34
CA ASN A 175 16.73 8.84 2.52
C ASN A 175 15.80 9.71 1.68
N ALA A 176 15.57 9.36 0.41
CA ALA A 176 14.59 10.05 -0.42
C ALA A 176 13.18 9.94 0.15
N LEU A 177 12.77 8.72 0.54
CA LEU A 177 11.46 8.44 1.13
C LEU A 177 11.20 9.24 2.42
N SER A 178 12.24 9.54 3.20
CA SER A 178 12.10 10.32 4.42
C SER A 178 11.66 11.77 4.19
N GLY A 179 11.79 12.29 2.96
CA GLY A 179 11.29 13.61 2.56
C GLY A 179 9.82 13.64 2.11
N TYR A 180 9.15 12.48 2.07
CA TYR A 180 7.74 12.41 1.69
C TYR A 180 6.87 12.43 2.95
N ASP A 181 6.22 13.56 3.21
CA ASP A 181 5.42 13.76 4.44
C ASP A 181 3.92 13.46 4.27
N GLU A 182 3.55 12.76 3.20
CA GLU A 182 2.15 12.42 2.89
C GLU A 182 1.49 11.61 4.01
N VAL A 183 0.37 12.11 4.56
CA VAL A 183 -0.45 11.40 5.56
C VAL A 183 -1.21 10.24 4.92
N ASN A 184 -1.67 10.42 3.68
CA ASN A 184 -2.33 9.39 2.88
C ASN A 184 -1.32 8.47 2.19
N LEU A 185 -0.54 7.75 2.99
CA LEU A 185 0.55 6.93 2.50
C LEU A 185 0.04 5.76 1.64
N PHE A 186 0.55 5.67 0.41
CA PHE A 186 0.34 4.52 -0.47
C PHE A 186 1.68 4.07 -1.06
N LEU A 187 2.44 3.31 -0.27
CA LEU A 187 3.82 2.88 -0.59
C LEU A 187 3.94 2.19 -1.94
N ARG A 188 2.92 1.42 -2.36
CA ARG A 188 2.92 0.71 -3.65
C ARG A 188 2.98 1.64 -4.86
N GLY A 189 2.46 2.84 -4.75
CA GLY A 189 2.55 3.85 -5.79
C GLY A 189 3.69 4.84 -5.59
N LEU A 190 4.13 5.02 -4.34
CA LEU A 190 5.17 5.99 -4.00
C LEU A 190 6.55 5.54 -4.48
N PHE A 191 6.91 4.26 -4.30
CA PHE A 191 8.22 3.76 -4.74
C PHE A 191 8.50 3.93 -6.24
N PRO A 192 7.57 3.65 -7.17
CA PRO A 192 7.77 3.96 -8.59
C PRO A 192 8.03 5.44 -8.87
N LEU A 193 7.40 6.36 -8.11
CA LEU A 193 7.58 7.81 -8.28
C LEU A 193 8.96 8.30 -7.84
N ILE A 194 9.63 7.62 -6.91
CA ILE A 194 10.98 7.99 -6.44
C ILE A 194 12.03 7.84 -7.55
N GLY A 195 11.83 6.95 -8.53
CA GLY A 195 12.55 6.95 -9.80
C GLY A 195 13.97 6.40 -9.80
N PHE A 196 14.42 5.72 -8.72
CA PHE A 196 15.71 5.02 -8.69
C PHE A 196 15.67 3.72 -9.50
N LYS A 197 16.83 3.04 -9.65
CA LYS A 197 16.91 1.79 -10.40
C LYS A 197 16.05 0.70 -9.76
N GLN A 198 15.13 0.15 -10.54
CA GLN A 198 14.11 -0.79 -10.06
C GLN A 198 14.19 -2.10 -10.82
N GLU A 199 13.99 -3.22 -10.11
CA GLU A 199 13.97 -4.57 -10.66
C GLU A 199 12.85 -5.40 -10.02
N ILE A 200 12.54 -6.54 -10.63
CA ILE A 200 11.47 -7.44 -10.18
C ILE A 200 12.06 -8.83 -9.93
N VAL A 201 11.67 -9.43 -8.79
CA VAL A 201 11.92 -10.84 -8.49
C VAL A 201 10.59 -11.56 -8.36
N HIS A 202 10.40 -12.57 -9.17
CA HIS A 202 9.21 -13.42 -9.12
C HIS A 202 9.36 -14.52 -8.08
N TYR A 203 8.32 -14.77 -7.26
CA TYR A 203 8.31 -15.88 -6.31
C TYR A 203 6.92 -16.52 -6.19
N GLU A 204 6.87 -17.75 -5.69
CA GLU A 204 5.63 -18.47 -5.44
C GLU A 204 5.14 -18.19 -4.02
N ARG A 205 3.84 -17.98 -3.87
CA ARG A 205 3.21 -17.78 -2.58
C ARG A 205 2.99 -19.12 -1.87
N GLN A 206 3.44 -19.23 -0.64
CA GLN A 206 3.20 -20.40 0.20
C GLN A 206 1.82 -20.36 0.86
N VAL A 207 1.40 -21.48 1.42
CA VAL A 207 0.17 -21.57 2.21
C VAL A 207 0.40 -20.85 3.52
N ARG A 208 -0.57 -20.07 3.98
CA ARG A 208 -0.52 -19.37 5.26
C ARG A 208 -0.29 -20.36 6.40
N MET A 209 0.67 -20.10 7.28
CA MET A 209 1.03 -21.00 8.36
C MET A 209 -0.04 -21.00 9.47
N ALA A 210 -0.66 -19.87 9.78
CA ALA A 210 -1.74 -19.75 10.77
C ALA A 210 -2.63 -18.50 10.49
N GLY A 211 -3.82 -18.46 11.09
CA GLY A 211 -4.76 -17.34 11.06
C GLY A 211 -5.75 -17.33 9.89
N GLU A 212 -6.83 -16.58 10.02
CA GLU A 212 -7.89 -16.43 9.02
C GLU A 212 -7.71 -15.20 8.13
N THR A 213 -8.30 -15.24 6.93
CA THR A 213 -8.28 -14.11 5.99
C THR A 213 -9.15 -12.96 6.50
N LYS A 214 -8.53 -11.89 7.02
CA LYS A 214 -9.22 -10.75 7.67
C LYS A 214 -9.68 -9.63 6.69
N TYR A 215 -9.73 -9.88 5.36
CA TYR A 215 -10.06 -8.84 4.38
C TYR A 215 -11.43 -9.04 3.72
N PRO A 216 -12.52 -8.46 4.26
CA PRO A 216 -13.82 -8.43 3.60
C PRO A 216 -13.81 -7.51 2.36
N LEU A 217 -14.74 -7.75 1.40
CA LEU A 217 -14.82 -7.04 0.12
C LEU A 217 -14.86 -5.51 0.26
N HIS A 218 -15.55 -4.98 1.27
CA HIS A 218 -15.62 -3.52 1.49
C HIS A 218 -14.25 -2.90 1.80
N LYS A 219 -13.37 -3.61 2.52
CA LYS A 219 -12.00 -3.16 2.79
C LYS A 219 -11.15 -3.16 1.52
N MET A 220 -11.37 -4.11 0.61
CA MET A 220 -10.68 -4.14 -0.68
C MET A 220 -11.08 -2.94 -1.56
N ILE A 221 -12.39 -2.61 -1.61
CA ILE A 221 -12.90 -1.45 -2.35
C ILE A 221 -12.36 -0.15 -1.74
N SER A 222 -12.41 -0.02 -0.41
CA SER A 222 -11.87 1.15 0.29
C SER A 222 -10.37 1.34 0.05
N PHE A 223 -9.58 0.26 0.11
CA PHE A 223 -8.15 0.30 -0.20
C PHE A 223 -7.91 0.72 -1.65
N GLY A 224 -8.71 0.20 -2.58
CA GLY A 224 -8.65 0.57 -3.99
C GLY A 224 -8.95 2.05 -4.25
N MET A 225 -10.00 2.57 -3.63
CA MET A 225 -10.37 3.99 -3.71
C MET A 225 -9.33 4.90 -3.06
N ASN A 226 -8.77 4.46 -1.93
CA ASN A 226 -7.68 5.21 -1.26
C ASN A 226 -6.44 5.30 -2.15
N GLY A 227 -6.01 4.19 -2.77
CA GLY A 227 -4.89 4.18 -3.71
C GLY A 227 -5.14 5.10 -4.91
N LEU A 228 -6.33 5.02 -5.53
CA LEU A 228 -6.70 5.85 -6.67
C LEU A 228 -6.66 7.35 -6.34
N THR A 229 -7.31 7.74 -5.25
CA THR A 229 -7.42 9.15 -4.85
C THR A 229 -6.16 9.70 -4.18
N SER A 230 -5.20 8.85 -3.76
CA SER A 230 -3.88 9.29 -3.26
C SER A 230 -2.90 9.56 -4.40
N LEU A 231 -2.97 8.80 -5.51
CA LEU A 231 -2.00 8.90 -6.60
C LEU A 231 -2.47 9.70 -7.80
N SER A 232 -3.76 10.01 -7.92
CA SER A 232 -4.29 10.61 -9.14
C SER A 232 -5.40 11.62 -8.87
N VAL A 233 -5.33 12.74 -9.58
CA VAL A 233 -6.40 13.75 -9.66
C VAL A 233 -7.35 13.51 -10.84
N LYS A 234 -7.12 12.47 -11.65
CA LYS A 234 -7.98 12.15 -12.82
C LYS A 234 -9.46 11.93 -12.47
N PRO A 235 -9.86 11.38 -11.31
CA PRO A 235 -11.27 11.34 -10.93
C PRO A 235 -11.93 12.72 -10.93
N LEU A 236 -11.24 13.78 -10.55
CA LEU A 236 -11.76 15.15 -10.63
C LEU A 236 -11.92 15.61 -12.09
N THR A 237 -10.96 15.25 -12.96
CA THR A 237 -11.06 15.56 -14.40
C THR A 237 -12.23 14.83 -15.05
N ILE A 238 -12.50 13.57 -14.66
CA ILE A 238 -13.66 12.81 -15.15
C ILE A 238 -14.98 13.50 -14.76
N ILE A 239 -15.06 13.97 -13.50
CA ILE A 239 -16.24 14.72 -13.01
C ILE A 239 -16.44 15.99 -13.83
N LEU A 240 -15.38 16.74 -14.07
CA LEU A 240 -15.43 17.96 -14.88
C LEU A 240 -15.92 17.66 -16.30
N THR A 241 -15.36 16.60 -16.93
CA THR A 241 -15.78 16.17 -18.27
C THR A 241 -17.24 15.75 -18.30
N LEU A 242 -17.70 15.00 -17.30
CA LEU A 242 -19.09 14.59 -17.15
C LEU A 242 -20.00 15.83 -17.02
N GLY A 243 -19.60 16.82 -16.23
CA GLY A 243 -20.31 18.07 -16.09
C GLY A 243 -20.46 18.82 -17.41
N PHE A 244 -19.40 18.91 -18.22
CA PHE A 244 -19.47 19.52 -19.55
C PHE A 244 -20.38 18.75 -20.51
N VAL A 245 -20.31 17.41 -20.53
CA VAL A 245 -21.20 16.58 -21.36
C VAL A 245 -22.66 16.80 -20.96
N MET A 246 -22.98 16.80 -19.68
CA MET A 246 -24.35 17.03 -19.20
C MET A 246 -24.83 18.44 -19.52
N ALA A 247 -23.99 19.47 -19.35
CA ALA A 247 -24.33 20.83 -19.72
C ALA A 247 -24.63 20.96 -21.23
N PHE A 248 -23.82 20.29 -22.07
CA PHE A 248 -24.03 20.28 -23.52
C PHE A 248 -25.33 19.57 -23.91
N VAL A 249 -25.63 18.41 -23.32
CA VAL A 249 -26.91 17.68 -23.56
C VAL A 249 -28.08 18.51 -23.08
N SER A 250 -27.98 19.16 -21.93
CA SER A 250 -29.03 20.07 -21.43
C SER A 250 -29.27 21.27 -22.35
N PHE A 251 -28.19 21.84 -22.90
CA PHE A 251 -28.25 22.93 -23.86
C PHE A 251 -28.99 22.49 -25.16
N LEU A 252 -28.66 21.30 -25.69
CA LEU A 252 -29.37 20.74 -26.86
C LEU A 252 -30.84 20.48 -26.55
N GLY A 253 -31.16 19.97 -25.36
CA GLY A 253 -32.54 19.77 -24.90
C GLY A 253 -33.32 21.06 -24.79
N CYS A 254 -32.70 22.12 -24.26
CA CYS A 254 -33.30 23.46 -24.20
C CYS A 254 -33.59 24.01 -25.62
N PHE A 255 -32.61 23.89 -26.52
CA PHE A 255 -32.76 24.32 -27.92
C PHE A 255 -33.89 23.58 -28.63
N TYR A 256 -33.99 22.25 -28.44
CA TYR A 256 -35.10 21.45 -28.95
C TYR A 256 -36.44 21.90 -28.39
N ALA A 257 -36.55 22.18 -27.10
CA ALA A 257 -37.76 22.63 -26.43
C ALA A 257 -38.23 23.98 -26.98
N VAL A 258 -37.33 24.92 -27.25
CA VAL A 258 -37.65 26.22 -27.85
C VAL A 258 -38.18 26.06 -29.27
N ILE A 259 -37.53 25.23 -30.10
CA ILE A 259 -38.01 24.98 -31.47
C ILE A 259 -39.39 24.31 -31.45
N SER A 260 -39.58 23.29 -30.61
CA SER A 260 -40.86 22.58 -30.47
C SER A 260 -42.00 23.52 -30.08
N TYR A 261 -41.72 24.46 -29.14
CA TYR A 261 -42.67 25.48 -28.73
C TYR A 261 -43.03 26.41 -29.89
N LEU A 262 -42.05 26.88 -30.66
CA LEU A 262 -42.27 27.75 -31.84
C LEU A 262 -43.06 27.03 -32.96
N MET A 263 -42.98 25.71 -33.03
CA MET A 263 -43.74 24.90 -33.97
C MET A 263 -45.16 24.52 -33.47
N GLY A 264 -45.57 25.02 -32.31
CA GLY A 264 -46.90 24.79 -31.75
C GLY A 264 -47.12 23.40 -31.12
N HIS A 265 -46.06 22.65 -30.87
CA HIS A 265 -46.14 21.37 -30.17
C HIS A 265 -46.08 21.57 -28.65
N VAL A 266 -47.10 21.12 -27.92
CA VAL A 266 -47.12 21.14 -26.47
C VAL A 266 -46.37 19.93 -25.92
N VAL A 267 -45.22 20.12 -25.32
CA VAL A 267 -44.52 19.05 -24.61
C VAL A 267 -45.15 18.88 -23.23
N SER A 268 -46.10 17.94 -23.16
CA SER A 268 -46.86 17.61 -21.95
C SER A 268 -46.31 16.36 -21.30
N GLU A 269 -45.21 16.48 -20.53
CA GLU A 269 -44.83 15.35 -19.64
C GLU A 269 -44.03 15.80 -18.41
N TRP A 270 -44.76 16.27 -17.40
CA TRP A 270 -44.22 16.62 -16.08
C TRP A 270 -43.42 15.47 -15.43
N THR A 271 -43.84 14.21 -15.65
CA THR A 271 -43.20 13.02 -15.05
C THR A 271 -41.80 12.77 -15.61
N SER A 272 -41.59 12.85 -16.93
CA SER A 272 -40.26 12.64 -17.53
C SER A 272 -39.31 13.78 -17.16
N MET A 273 -39.80 15.00 -17.00
CA MET A 273 -39.00 16.12 -16.49
C MET A 273 -38.54 15.89 -15.04
N MET A 274 -39.41 15.39 -14.17
CA MET A 274 -39.05 15.06 -12.77
C MET A 274 -38.00 13.97 -12.67
N VAL A 275 -38.13 12.88 -13.45
CA VAL A 275 -37.13 11.81 -13.50
C VAL A 275 -35.78 12.34 -13.97
N PHE A 276 -35.76 13.17 -15.01
CA PHE A 276 -34.53 13.79 -15.51
C PHE A 276 -33.88 14.70 -14.46
N VAL A 277 -34.65 15.52 -13.77
CA VAL A 277 -34.15 16.39 -12.68
C VAL A 277 -33.57 15.57 -11.54
N CYS A 278 -34.25 14.53 -11.08
CA CYS A 278 -33.75 13.62 -10.05
C CYS A 278 -32.42 12.92 -10.47
N PHE A 279 -32.33 12.52 -11.74
CA PHE A 279 -31.08 11.92 -12.26
C PHE A 279 -29.93 12.91 -12.23
N VAL A 280 -30.14 14.14 -12.70
CA VAL A 280 -29.13 15.22 -12.68
C VAL A 280 -28.67 15.52 -11.26
N PHE A 281 -29.59 15.66 -10.30
CA PHE A 281 -29.26 15.87 -8.89
C PHE A 281 -28.50 14.69 -8.31
N GLY A 282 -28.86 13.45 -8.64
CA GLY A 282 -28.13 12.26 -8.20
C GLY A 282 -26.67 12.26 -8.67
N VAL A 283 -26.45 12.55 -9.96
CA VAL A 283 -25.08 12.69 -10.51
C VAL A 283 -24.32 13.83 -9.84
N GLN A 284 -24.96 14.98 -9.61
CA GLN A 284 -24.33 16.14 -8.94
C GLN A 284 -23.92 15.81 -7.52
N LEU A 285 -24.74 15.07 -6.76
CA LEU A 285 -24.36 14.64 -5.39
C LEU A 285 -23.18 13.68 -5.39
N ILE A 286 -23.07 12.77 -6.37
CA ILE A 286 -21.92 11.88 -6.53
C ILE A 286 -20.66 12.72 -6.83
N CYS A 287 -20.74 13.67 -7.75
CA CYS A 287 -19.65 14.57 -8.08
C CYS A 287 -19.16 15.36 -6.86
N LEU A 288 -20.10 15.93 -6.11
CA LEU A 288 -19.78 16.66 -4.86
C LEU A 288 -19.15 15.75 -3.81
N GLY A 289 -19.62 14.50 -3.70
CA GLY A 289 -19.04 13.48 -2.81
C GLY A 289 -17.58 13.18 -3.15
N VAL A 290 -17.23 13.03 -4.44
CA VAL A 290 -15.84 12.83 -4.86
C VAL A 290 -14.97 14.06 -4.53
N VAL A 291 -15.45 15.26 -4.79
CA VAL A 291 -14.75 16.50 -4.38
C VAL A 291 -14.54 16.52 -2.87
N GLY A 292 -15.57 16.15 -2.10
CA GLY A 292 -15.49 16.05 -0.64
C GLY A 292 -14.41 15.09 -0.16
N ILE A 293 -14.19 13.96 -0.84
CA ILE A 293 -13.10 13.02 -0.52
C ILE A 293 -11.73 13.70 -0.68
N TYR A 294 -11.49 14.46 -1.75
CA TYR A 294 -10.23 15.16 -1.96
C TYR A 294 -10.03 16.30 -0.96
N VAL A 295 -11.08 17.06 -0.66
CA VAL A 295 -11.03 18.10 0.40
C VAL A 295 -10.70 17.46 1.75
N GLY A 296 -11.31 16.32 2.08
CA GLY A 296 -11.01 15.56 3.29
C GLY A 296 -9.54 15.11 3.36
N LYS A 297 -8.95 14.68 2.25
CA LYS A 297 -7.51 14.32 2.17
C LYS A 297 -6.63 15.55 2.37
N ILE A 298 -6.90 16.66 1.68
CA ILE A 298 -6.17 17.93 1.85
C ILE A 298 -6.23 18.36 3.32
N TYR A 299 -7.40 18.27 3.95
CA TYR A 299 -7.56 18.60 5.37
C TYR A 299 -6.67 17.77 6.29
N MET A 300 -6.48 16.47 5.99
CA MET A 300 -5.59 15.60 6.76
C MET A 300 -4.11 15.98 6.54
N GLU A 301 -3.72 16.30 5.29
CA GLU A 301 -2.36 16.75 4.96
C GLU A 301 -2.00 18.07 5.64
N VAL A 302 -2.88 19.06 5.60
CA VAL A 302 -2.66 20.39 6.20
C VAL A 302 -2.49 20.33 7.73
N LYS A 303 -3.02 19.30 8.38
CA LYS A 303 -2.85 19.11 9.83
C LYS A 303 -1.44 18.68 10.24
N HIS A 304 -0.62 18.18 9.36
CA HIS A 304 0.74 17.68 9.62
C HIS A 304 0.84 16.77 10.85
N ARG A 305 -0.17 15.92 11.07
CA ARG A 305 -0.18 14.99 12.20
C ARG A 305 0.82 13.86 11.97
N PRO A 306 1.59 13.43 12.99
CA PRO A 306 2.47 12.28 12.86
C PRO A 306 1.70 11.06 12.36
N ARG A 307 2.24 10.35 11.39
CA ARG A 307 1.64 9.13 10.82
C ARG A 307 1.57 8.00 11.84
N TYR A 308 2.60 7.92 12.68
CA TYR A 308 2.75 6.94 13.75
C TYR A 308 3.51 7.57 14.94
N LEU A 309 3.38 6.97 16.10
CA LEU A 309 4.13 7.31 17.31
C LEU A 309 4.67 6.02 17.91
N ILE A 310 5.98 5.91 18.05
CA ILE A 310 6.64 4.77 18.70
C ILE A 310 6.51 4.96 20.20
N SER A 311 5.85 4.00 20.88
CA SER A 311 5.63 4.00 22.32
C SER A 311 6.67 3.19 23.09
N ASP A 312 7.28 2.17 22.45
CA ASP A 312 8.22 1.27 23.10
C ASP A 312 9.25 0.72 22.10
N ARG A 313 10.44 0.36 22.57
CA ARG A 313 11.54 -0.21 21.77
C ARG A 313 12.23 -1.33 22.54
N VAL A 314 12.72 -2.35 21.84
CA VAL A 314 13.48 -3.46 22.44
C VAL A 314 14.59 -3.92 21.49
N GLY A 315 15.74 -4.32 22.05
CA GLY A 315 16.90 -4.82 21.29
C GLY A 315 17.74 -3.73 20.63
N PHE A 316 17.53 -2.45 20.98
CA PHE A 316 18.41 -1.36 20.58
C PHE A 316 19.38 -1.08 21.74
N ASP A 317 20.67 -0.89 21.40
CA ASP A 317 21.65 -0.39 22.37
C ASP A 317 21.22 1.04 22.77
N GLU A 318 21.22 1.33 24.07
CA GLU A 318 20.94 2.66 24.63
C GLU A 318 22.00 3.68 24.25
#